data_b936dcbb6ac7ba0f4ee9d43e514351a2
#
_entry.id   b936dcbb6ac7ba0f4ee9d43e514351a2
#
_cell.length_a   1.000
_cell.length_b   1.000
_cell.length_c   1.000
_cell.angle_alpha   90.00
_cell.angle_beta   90.00
_cell.angle_gamma   90.00
#
_symmetry.space_group_name_H-M   'P 1'
#
loop_
_entity.id
_entity.type
_entity.pdbx_description
1 polymer ?
#
loop_
_entity_poly.entity_id
_entity_poly.type
_entity_poly.pdbx_seq_one_letter_code
_entity_poly.pdbx_strand_id
1 'polypeptide(L)'
;RLKEKEKDCYAILKEIDGEKIVGLYLVNTYDYELEPDLNLKFKWNESGSSGGFMLSLAIYDRLIDDDLTKGRKIVGTGTIDADGNVGEIGGVKYKVMGASKSHADIFFCPKENYEEAINTKNKYNLKLKIVKVETLKDAINYLKNN
;
A
#
# COMPACT_ATOMS: atom_id res chain seq x y z
N ARG A 1 7.03 -11.26 -20.39
CA ARG A 1 7.01 -10.55 -21.70
C ARG A 1 5.73 -9.73 -21.74
N LEU A 2 5.84 -8.39 -21.64
CA LEU A 2 4.72 -7.46 -21.79
C LEU A 2 4.15 -7.55 -23.19
N LYS A 3 2.85 -7.80 -23.32
CA LYS A 3 2.11 -7.64 -24.57
C LYS A 3 1.27 -6.38 -24.47
N GLU A 4 1.60 -5.35 -25.22
CA GLU A 4 0.73 -4.21 -25.43
C GLU A 4 -0.44 -4.62 -26.32
N LYS A 5 -1.67 -4.39 -25.86
CA LYS A 5 -2.88 -4.46 -26.68
C LYS A 5 -3.42 -3.05 -26.81
N GLU A 6 -3.42 -2.53 -28.04
CA GLU A 6 -4.16 -1.32 -28.38
C GLU A 6 -5.66 -1.61 -28.29
N LYS A 7 -6.39 -0.77 -27.55
CA LYS A 7 -7.86 -0.76 -27.52
C LYS A 7 -8.35 0.64 -27.91
N ASP A 8 -9.26 0.68 -28.84
CA ASP A 8 -9.98 1.91 -29.18
C ASP A 8 -10.86 2.33 -27.99
N CYS A 9 -10.64 3.55 -27.50
CA CYS A 9 -11.43 4.14 -26.43
C CYS A 9 -12.33 5.25 -27.00
N TYR A 10 -13.62 5.19 -26.68
CA TYR A 10 -14.57 6.24 -27.03
C TYR A 10 -14.86 7.07 -25.79
N ALA A 11 -14.65 8.39 -25.87
CA ALA A 11 -14.98 9.33 -24.80
C ALA A 11 -16.20 10.17 -25.19
N ILE A 12 -17.13 10.33 -24.27
CA ILE A 12 -18.27 11.22 -24.42
C ILE A 12 -17.89 12.58 -23.82
N LEU A 13 -17.93 13.63 -24.65
CA LEU A 13 -17.73 15.00 -24.20
C LEU A 13 -18.95 15.43 -23.35
N LYS A 14 -18.68 15.89 -22.13
CA LYS A 14 -19.70 16.58 -21.31
C LYS A 14 -19.39 18.07 -21.30
N GLU A 15 -20.45 18.87 -21.43
CA GLU A 15 -20.37 20.31 -21.28
C GLU A 15 -20.71 20.66 -19.82
N ILE A 16 -19.79 21.35 -19.14
CA ILE A 16 -19.96 21.85 -17.78
C ILE A 16 -19.55 23.32 -17.82
N ASP A 17 -20.45 24.22 -17.43
CA ASP A 17 -20.25 25.68 -17.41
C ASP A 17 -19.80 26.28 -18.76
N GLY A 18 -20.27 25.70 -19.88
CA GLY A 18 -19.96 26.19 -21.23
C GLY A 18 -18.62 25.68 -21.78
N GLU A 19 -17.88 24.87 -21.03
CA GLU A 19 -16.63 24.23 -21.45
C GLU A 19 -16.84 22.74 -21.74
N LYS A 20 -16.27 22.26 -22.85
CA LYS A 20 -16.27 20.82 -23.18
C LYS A 20 -15.15 20.12 -22.45
N ILE A 21 -15.51 19.32 -21.46
CA ILE A 21 -14.57 18.57 -20.63
C ILE A 21 -14.58 17.10 -21.03
N VAL A 22 -13.40 16.55 -21.27
CA VAL A 22 -13.15 15.10 -21.41
C VAL A 22 -12.51 14.60 -20.13
N GLY A 23 -13.30 13.90 -19.30
CA GLY A 23 -12.74 13.17 -18.16
C GLY A 23 -12.22 11.82 -18.63
N LEU A 24 -10.92 11.68 -18.79
CA LEU A 24 -10.28 10.41 -19.07
C LEU A 24 -9.55 9.91 -17.81
N TYR A 25 -9.95 8.73 -17.34
CA TYR A 25 -9.13 7.95 -16.41
C TYR A 25 -8.23 7.01 -17.23
N LEU A 26 -6.95 7.31 -17.29
CA LEU A 26 -5.97 6.40 -17.86
C LEU A 26 -5.57 5.38 -16.78
N VAL A 27 -5.94 4.14 -17.00
CA VAL A 27 -5.49 3.02 -16.18
C VAL A 27 -4.58 2.16 -17.05
N ASN A 28 -3.32 2.08 -16.68
CA ASN A 28 -2.41 1.12 -17.28
C ASN A 28 -2.77 -0.27 -16.75
N THR A 29 -3.31 -1.12 -17.60
CA THR A 29 -3.51 -2.53 -17.28
C THR A 29 -2.38 -3.35 -17.90
N TYR A 30 -1.73 -4.14 -17.07
CA TYR A 30 -0.68 -5.06 -17.51
C TYR A 30 -1.24 -6.48 -17.41
N ASP A 31 -1.09 -7.27 -18.47
CA ASP A 31 -1.35 -8.71 -18.41
C ASP A 31 -0.09 -9.39 -17.86
N TYR A 32 -0.19 -10.00 -16.68
CA TYR A 32 0.90 -10.75 -16.05
C TYR A 32 0.58 -12.24 -16.10
N GLU A 33 1.56 -13.03 -16.53
CA GLU A 33 1.58 -14.47 -16.22
C GLU A 33 2.41 -14.62 -14.93
N LEU A 34 1.74 -15.00 -13.85
CA LEU A 34 2.39 -15.21 -12.55
C LEU A 34 2.41 -16.72 -12.25
N GLU A 35 3.56 -17.23 -11.85
CA GLU A 35 3.72 -18.55 -11.26
C GLU A 35 4.29 -18.41 -9.82
N PRO A 36 3.56 -18.86 -8.79
CA PRO A 36 2.21 -19.43 -8.81
C PRO A 36 1.12 -18.39 -9.10
N ASP A 37 -0.05 -18.85 -9.55
CA ASP A 37 -1.23 -17.99 -9.74
C ASP A 37 -1.64 -17.30 -8.44
N LEU A 38 -1.77 -15.98 -8.49
CA LEU A 38 -2.23 -15.17 -7.37
C LEU A 38 -3.71 -14.83 -7.52
N ASN A 39 -4.55 -15.38 -6.64
CA ASN A 39 -5.97 -15.04 -6.58
C ASN A 39 -6.22 -14.03 -5.47
N LEU A 40 -6.22 -12.74 -5.82
CA LEU A 40 -6.45 -11.65 -4.89
C LEU A 40 -7.94 -11.28 -4.88
N LYS A 41 -8.58 -11.39 -3.71
CA LYS A 41 -9.98 -11.00 -3.53
C LYS A 41 -10.04 -9.73 -2.70
N PHE A 42 -10.51 -8.64 -3.30
CA PHE A 42 -10.74 -7.37 -2.63
C PHE A 42 -12.22 -7.17 -2.32
N LYS A 43 -12.50 -6.53 -1.19
CA LYS A 43 -13.86 -6.05 -0.93
C LYS A 43 -14.09 -4.77 -1.71
N TRP A 44 -15.36 -4.49 -2.04
CA TRP A 44 -15.75 -3.31 -2.81
C TRP A 44 -15.22 -1.98 -2.26
N ASN A 45 -15.02 -1.89 -0.94
CA ASN A 45 -14.54 -0.69 -0.25
C ASN A 45 -13.03 -0.71 0.03
N GLU A 46 -12.30 -1.71 -0.42
CA GLU A 46 -10.85 -1.83 -0.30
C GLU A 46 -10.19 -1.29 -1.57
N SER A 47 -10.22 0.03 -1.76
CA SER A 47 -9.58 0.70 -2.89
C SER A 47 -8.61 1.77 -2.40
N GLY A 48 -7.59 2.04 -3.21
CA GLY A 48 -6.63 3.10 -2.96
C GLY A 48 -5.17 2.62 -2.93
N SER A 49 -4.31 3.45 -3.49
CA SER A 49 -2.87 3.17 -3.65
C SER A 49 -2.13 2.96 -2.32
N SER A 50 -2.65 3.53 -1.23
CA SER A 50 -1.98 3.50 0.10
C SER A 50 -1.91 2.12 0.76
N GLY A 51 -2.57 1.10 0.18
CA GLY A 51 -2.48 -0.30 0.61
C GLY A 51 -1.47 -1.13 -0.16
N GLY A 52 -0.94 -0.61 -1.28
CA GLY A 52 -0.09 -1.36 -2.21
C GLY A 52 1.15 -1.95 -1.55
N PHE A 53 1.85 -1.16 -0.74
CA PHE A 53 3.01 -1.64 0.01
C PHE A 53 2.70 -2.85 0.91
N MET A 54 1.65 -2.78 1.71
CA MET A 54 1.29 -3.88 2.63
C MET A 54 0.77 -5.10 1.88
N LEU A 55 0.09 -4.89 0.75
CA LEU A 55 -0.32 -5.98 -0.12
C LEU A 55 0.90 -6.71 -0.70
N SER A 56 1.90 -5.96 -1.21
CA SER A 56 3.14 -6.54 -1.73
C SER A 56 3.91 -7.30 -0.66
N LEU A 57 3.97 -6.78 0.57
CA LEU A 57 4.59 -7.47 1.70
C LEU A 57 3.86 -8.77 2.05
N ALA A 58 2.52 -8.76 2.05
CA ALA A 58 1.70 -9.94 2.32
C ALA A 58 1.84 -11.00 1.22
N ILE A 59 1.95 -10.59 -0.05
CA ILE A 59 2.22 -11.51 -1.16
C ILE A 59 3.60 -12.15 -0.98
N TYR A 60 4.62 -11.35 -0.68
CA TYR A 60 5.97 -11.84 -0.47
C TYR A 60 6.01 -12.87 0.67
N ASP A 61 5.38 -12.58 1.81
CA ASP A 61 5.29 -13.48 2.96
C ASP A 61 4.63 -14.83 2.62
N ARG A 62 3.63 -14.81 1.71
CA ARG A 62 2.96 -16.02 1.24
C ARG A 62 3.77 -16.85 0.24
N LEU A 63 4.75 -16.25 -0.42
CA LEU A 63 5.60 -16.91 -1.42
C LEU A 63 6.87 -17.50 -0.84
N ILE A 64 7.20 -17.20 0.41
CA ILE A 64 8.36 -17.77 1.10
C ILE A 64 7.91 -18.81 2.13
N ASP A 65 8.79 -19.74 2.44
CA ASP A 65 8.52 -20.79 3.43
C ASP A 65 8.63 -20.29 4.89
N ASP A 66 9.25 -19.12 5.12
CA ASP A 66 9.43 -18.51 6.43
C ASP A 66 8.23 -17.65 6.82
N ASP A 67 7.77 -17.73 8.07
CA ASP A 67 6.80 -16.80 8.66
C ASP A 67 7.51 -15.51 9.11
N LEU A 68 7.42 -14.45 8.28
CA LEU A 68 8.01 -13.14 8.61
C LEU A 68 7.33 -12.48 9.81
N THR A 69 6.07 -12.80 10.05
CA THR A 69 5.30 -12.17 11.11
C THR A 69 5.71 -12.68 12.49
N LYS A 70 6.14 -13.93 12.58
CA LYS A 70 6.47 -14.62 13.83
C LYS A 70 5.35 -14.48 14.87
N GLY A 71 4.10 -14.59 14.39
CA GLY A 71 2.89 -14.46 15.20
C GLY A 71 2.54 -13.03 15.61
N ARG A 72 3.28 -12.00 15.17
CA ARG A 72 3.00 -10.59 15.45
C ARG A 72 1.94 -10.04 14.50
N LYS A 73 1.14 -9.09 14.98
CA LYS A 73 0.20 -8.36 14.15
C LYS A 73 0.89 -7.18 13.46
N ILE A 74 1.21 -7.37 12.19
CA ILE A 74 1.87 -6.37 11.36
C ILE A 74 0.81 -5.56 10.62
N VAL A 75 0.86 -4.25 10.75
CA VAL A 75 0.02 -3.29 10.04
C VAL A 75 0.92 -2.23 9.43
N GLY A 76 0.45 -1.54 8.41
CA GLY A 76 1.23 -0.47 7.81
C GLY A 76 0.45 0.23 6.71
N THR A 77 1.11 1.16 6.06
CA THR A 77 0.56 1.89 4.92
C THR A 77 1.69 2.38 4.02
N GLY A 78 1.39 2.64 2.78
CA GLY A 78 2.32 3.18 1.80
C GLY A 78 1.84 2.88 0.39
N THR A 79 2.13 3.76 -0.53
CA THR A 79 2.12 3.42 -1.95
C THR A 79 3.35 2.56 -2.24
N ILE A 80 3.38 1.91 -3.38
CA ILE A 80 4.55 1.18 -3.86
C ILE A 80 4.69 1.39 -5.37
N ASP A 81 5.91 1.59 -5.83
CA ASP A 81 6.22 1.65 -7.25
C ASP A 81 6.81 0.32 -7.77
N ALA A 82 7.14 0.28 -9.06
CA ALA A 82 7.70 -0.91 -9.72
C ALA A 82 9.10 -1.28 -9.21
N ASP A 83 9.84 -0.33 -8.64
CA ASP A 83 11.18 -0.53 -8.09
C ASP A 83 11.13 -0.96 -6.61
N GLY A 84 9.93 -1.01 -6.03
CA GLY A 84 9.71 -1.38 -4.64
C GLY A 84 9.89 -0.22 -3.65
N ASN A 85 9.94 1.03 -4.12
CA ASN A 85 9.97 2.19 -3.23
C ASN A 85 8.61 2.43 -2.61
N VAL A 86 8.61 2.73 -1.32
CA VAL A 86 7.40 3.01 -0.54
C VAL A 86 7.20 4.51 -0.45
N GLY A 87 6.08 5.00 -1.00
CA GLY A 87 5.76 6.42 -1.03
C GLY A 87 4.75 6.86 0.01
N GLU A 88 4.70 8.16 0.21
CA GLU A 88 3.83 8.85 1.19
C GLU A 88 2.34 8.63 0.94
N ILE A 89 1.56 8.84 1.99
CA ILE A 89 0.09 8.75 1.97
C ILE A 89 -0.55 9.88 2.77
N GLY A 90 -1.85 10.10 2.51
CA GLY A 90 -2.65 11.01 3.32
C GLY A 90 -3.20 10.36 4.59
N GLY A 91 -3.35 11.16 5.66
CA GLY A 91 -4.08 10.78 6.87
C GLY A 91 -3.41 9.72 7.73
N VAL A 92 -2.08 9.69 7.80
CA VAL A 92 -1.31 8.71 8.59
C VAL A 92 -1.74 8.71 10.07
N LYS A 93 -2.11 9.86 10.63
CA LYS A 93 -2.64 9.98 12.00
C LYS A 93 -3.77 8.98 12.26
N TYR A 94 -4.77 8.93 11.38
CA TYR A 94 -5.92 8.04 11.55
C TYR A 94 -5.55 6.58 11.39
N LYS A 95 -4.59 6.29 10.53
CA LYS A 95 -4.08 4.92 10.31
C LYS A 95 -3.31 4.40 11.53
N VAL A 96 -2.48 5.23 12.14
CA VAL A 96 -1.75 4.91 13.38
C VAL A 96 -2.74 4.67 14.54
N MET A 97 -3.75 5.52 14.68
CA MET A 97 -4.80 5.34 15.69
C MET A 97 -5.59 4.04 15.46
N GLY A 98 -5.96 3.74 14.21
CA GLY A 98 -6.63 2.50 13.83
C GLY A 98 -5.79 1.26 14.09
N ALA A 99 -4.49 1.30 13.78
CA ALA A 99 -3.54 0.24 14.07
C ALA A 99 -3.43 -0.04 15.57
N SER A 100 -3.32 1.01 16.39
CA SER A 100 -3.32 0.88 17.84
C SER A 100 -4.61 0.29 18.39
N LYS A 101 -5.77 0.74 17.89
CA LYS A 101 -7.08 0.21 18.28
C LYS A 101 -7.23 -1.28 17.89
N SER A 102 -6.60 -1.70 16.83
CA SER A 102 -6.59 -3.09 16.40
C SER A 102 -5.54 -3.95 17.13
N HIS A 103 -4.82 -3.39 18.11
CA HIS A 103 -3.75 -4.06 18.84
C HIS A 103 -2.62 -4.54 17.93
N ALA A 104 -2.20 -3.70 16.98
CA ALA A 104 -1.03 -3.98 16.16
C ALA A 104 0.25 -3.89 16.99
N ASP A 105 1.17 -4.83 16.77
CA ASP A 105 2.50 -4.83 17.39
C ASP A 105 3.41 -3.86 16.65
N ILE A 106 3.36 -3.90 15.31
CA ILE A 106 4.21 -3.10 14.42
C ILE A 106 3.34 -2.35 13.42
N PHE A 107 3.69 -1.08 13.21
CA PHE A 107 3.14 -0.23 12.16
C PHE A 107 4.28 0.22 11.24
N PHE A 108 4.29 -0.26 10.01
CA PHE A 108 5.20 0.23 8.98
C PHE A 108 4.69 1.56 8.41
N CYS A 109 5.57 2.54 8.37
CA CYS A 109 5.25 3.90 7.96
C CYS A 109 6.24 4.38 6.90
N PRO A 110 5.77 4.98 5.79
CA PRO A 110 6.65 5.64 4.84
C PRO A 110 7.51 6.69 5.53
N LYS A 111 8.72 6.89 5.04
CA LYS A 111 9.69 7.85 5.59
C LYS A 111 9.10 9.25 5.74
N GLU A 112 8.39 9.71 4.72
CA GLU A 112 7.80 11.05 4.65
C GLU A 112 6.69 11.26 5.70
N ASN A 113 5.99 10.18 6.05
CA ASN A 113 4.92 10.21 7.06
C ASN A 113 5.41 9.92 8.49
N TYR A 114 6.68 9.54 8.66
CA TYR A 114 7.18 8.98 9.92
C TYR A 114 7.08 9.97 11.09
N GLU A 115 7.41 11.23 10.85
CA GLU A 115 7.35 12.27 11.89
C GLU A 115 5.93 12.48 12.40
N GLU A 116 4.94 12.60 11.49
CA GLU A 116 3.53 12.72 11.87
C GLU A 116 3.04 11.48 12.63
N ALA A 117 3.49 10.29 12.22
CA ALA A 117 3.14 9.04 12.87
C ALA A 117 3.68 8.97 14.31
N ILE A 118 4.94 9.35 14.54
CA ILE A 118 5.57 9.41 15.87
C ILE A 118 4.90 10.46 16.74
N ASN A 119 4.64 11.66 16.22
CA ASN A 119 3.93 12.71 16.93
C ASN A 119 2.54 12.25 17.37
N THR A 120 1.83 11.54 16.49
CA THR A 120 0.52 10.94 16.81
C THR A 120 0.65 9.89 17.91
N LYS A 121 1.61 8.97 17.81
CA LYS A 121 1.87 7.95 18.84
C LYS A 121 2.11 8.60 20.20
N ASN A 122 2.97 9.59 20.26
CA ASN A 122 3.34 10.27 21.50
C ASN A 122 2.15 11.05 22.10
N LYS A 123 1.44 11.81 21.26
CA LYS A 123 0.28 12.60 21.67
C LYS A 123 -0.82 11.77 22.33
N TYR A 124 -1.05 10.57 21.82
CA TYR A 124 -2.12 9.66 22.30
C TYR A 124 -1.58 8.51 23.16
N ASN A 125 -0.30 8.51 23.51
CA ASN A 125 0.38 7.48 24.30
C ASN A 125 0.11 6.04 23.79
N LEU A 126 0.24 5.85 22.47
CA LEU A 126 -0.03 4.58 21.82
C LEU A 126 1.15 3.61 22.00
N LYS A 127 0.85 2.31 22.17
CA LYS A 127 1.88 1.32 22.53
C LYS A 127 2.55 0.62 21.35
N LEU A 128 1.95 0.67 20.14
CA LEU A 128 2.51 0.00 18.96
C LEU A 128 3.90 0.52 18.58
N LYS A 129 4.72 -0.33 17.99
CA LYS A 129 6.03 0.07 17.45
C LYS A 129 5.84 0.66 16.05
N ILE A 130 6.31 1.87 15.81
CA ILE A 130 6.32 2.47 14.48
C ILE A 130 7.69 2.27 13.86
N VAL A 131 7.74 1.71 12.66
CA VAL A 131 8.96 1.42 11.91
C VAL A 131 8.93 2.18 10.60
N LYS A 132 9.92 3.02 10.40
CA LYS A 132 10.14 3.75 9.16
C LYS A 132 10.62 2.83 8.05
N VAL A 133 10.05 2.96 6.85
CA VAL A 133 10.48 2.23 5.66
C VAL A 133 10.58 3.17 4.47
N GLU A 134 11.55 2.93 3.60
CA GLU A 134 11.73 3.59 2.31
C GLU A 134 11.45 2.63 1.15
N THR A 135 11.66 1.33 1.40
CA THR A 135 11.46 0.27 0.40
C THR A 135 10.75 -0.95 1.00
N LEU A 136 10.16 -1.79 0.15
CA LEU A 136 9.65 -3.11 0.53
C LEU A 136 10.75 -3.96 1.19
N LYS A 137 11.98 -3.85 0.68
CA LYS A 137 13.14 -4.58 1.20
C LYS A 137 13.46 -4.19 2.65
N ASP A 138 13.26 -2.94 3.03
CA ASP A 138 13.49 -2.50 4.42
C ASP A 138 12.55 -3.22 5.39
N ALA A 139 11.25 -3.32 5.02
CA ALA A 139 10.27 -4.03 5.83
C ALA A 139 10.60 -5.52 5.96
N ILE A 140 10.97 -6.18 4.86
CA ILE A 140 11.37 -7.59 4.85
C ILE A 140 12.59 -7.79 5.73
N ASN A 141 13.64 -6.99 5.57
CA ASN A 141 14.86 -7.08 6.37
C ASN A 141 14.59 -6.84 7.86
N TYR A 142 13.73 -5.86 8.15
CA TYR A 142 13.32 -5.59 9.52
C TYR A 142 12.64 -6.81 10.16
N LEU A 143 11.70 -7.46 9.46
CA LEU A 143 10.97 -8.61 9.99
C LEU A 143 11.87 -9.85 10.15
N LYS A 144 12.80 -10.07 9.22
CA LYS A 144 13.78 -11.18 9.31
C LYS A 144 14.70 -11.05 10.50
N ASN A 145 15.13 -9.83 10.82
CA ASN A 145 16.15 -9.57 11.85
C ASN A 145 15.57 -9.31 13.25
N ASN A 146 14.26 -9.25 13.40
CA ASN A 146 13.55 -9.02 14.66
C ASN A 146 12.44 -10.05 14.85
#